data_07318d0d4dcd5ba85d11d3ec0260a9ac
#
_entry.id   07318d0d4dcd5ba85d11d3ec0260a9ac
#
_cell.length_a   1.000
_cell.length_b   1.000
_cell.length_c   1.000
_cell.angle_alpha   90.00
_cell.angle_beta   90.00
_cell.angle_gamma   90.00
#
_symmetry.space_group_name_H-M   'P 1'
#
loop_
_entity.id
_entity.type
_entity.pdbx_description
1 polymer ?
#
loop_
_entity_poly.entity_id
_entity_poly.type
_entity_poly.pdbx_seq_one_letter_code
_entity_poly.pdbx_strand_id
1 'polypeptide(L)' 'MGINTPSDTEATLRIGATDTKMVRIFVSNSVGEIPMDFFPDEAEEIARELMAAASACRKDG' A
#
# COMPACT_ATOMS: atom_id res chain seq x y z
N MET A 1 13.17 3.52 -8.65
CA MET A 1 12.49 4.24 -9.72
C MET A 1 11.06 4.56 -9.34
N GLY A 2 10.62 5.76 -9.58
CA GLY A 2 9.28 6.17 -9.19
C GLY A 2 8.27 6.02 -10.31
N ILE A 3 7.01 6.15 -9.93
CA ILE A 3 5.90 6.19 -10.87
C ILE A 3 5.65 7.65 -11.17
N ASN A 4 5.83 8.05 -12.42
CA ASN A 4 5.74 9.45 -12.82
C ASN A 4 4.35 9.87 -13.27
N THR A 5 3.50 8.89 -13.56
CA THR A 5 2.16 9.21 -14.02
C THR A 5 1.27 9.57 -12.82
N PRO A 6 0.72 10.77 -12.77
CA PRO A 6 -0.16 11.12 -11.65
C PRO A 6 -1.44 10.31 -11.69
N SER A 7 -1.98 10.04 -10.51
CA SER A 7 -3.25 9.36 -10.39
C SER A 7 -4.37 10.39 -10.42
N ASP A 8 -5.35 10.16 -11.27
CA ASP A 8 -6.54 11.01 -11.34
C ASP A 8 -7.60 10.60 -10.34
N THR A 9 -7.39 9.47 -9.68
CA THR A 9 -8.40 8.90 -8.80
C THR A 9 -7.89 8.86 -7.37
N GLU A 10 -8.64 9.44 -6.46
CA GLU A 10 -8.34 9.30 -5.04
C GLU A 10 -8.72 7.91 -4.58
N ALA A 11 -7.94 7.38 -3.68
CA ALA A 11 -8.19 6.06 -3.13
C ALA A 11 -8.11 6.10 -1.61
N THR A 12 -8.93 5.28 -0.98
CA THR A 12 -8.87 5.08 0.46
C THR A 12 -8.14 3.78 0.71
N LEU A 13 -7.21 3.81 1.63
CA LEU A 13 -6.41 2.64 1.98
C LEU A 13 -6.64 2.29 3.43
N ARG A 14 -6.94 1.02 3.69
CA ARG A 14 -7.09 0.51 5.06
C ARG A 14 -6.19 -0.70 5.22
N ILE A 15 -5.52 -0.76 6.35
CA ILE A 15 -4.61 -1.87 6.64
C ILE A 15 -4.96 -2.40 8.02
N GLY A 16 -5.10 -3.72 8.13
CA GLY A 16 -5.43 -4.32 9.41
C GLY A 16 -5.16 -5.81 9.44
N ALA A 17 -5.15 -6.36 10.64
CA ALA A 17 -4.99 -7.80 10.84
C ALA A 17 -6.33 -8.50 10.67
N THR A 18 -6.30 -9.69 10.11
CA THR A 18 -7.50 -10.51 9.95
C THR A 18 -7.58 -11.59 11.01
N ASP A 19 -8.73 -12.23 11.11
CA ASP A 19 -8.93 -13.33 12.03
C ASP A 19 -8.05 -14.54 11.72
N THR A 20 -7.61 -14.64 10.48
CA THR A 20 -6.77 -15.75 10.03
C THR A 20 -5.29 -15.43 10.11
N LYS A 21 -4.93 -14.38 10.84
CA LYS A 21 -3.55 -13.95 11.06
C LYS A 21 -2.85 -13.52 9.79
N MET A 22 -3.62 -12.92 8.91
CA MET A 22 -3.11 -12.29 7.70
C MET A 22 -3.17 -10.78 7.85
N VAL A 23 -2.46 -10.08 6.98
CA VAL A 23 -2.54 -8.63 6.92
C VAL A 23 -3.35 -8.27 5.68
N ARG A 24 -4.44 -7.57 5.90
CA ARG A 24 -5.30 -7.15 4.78
C ARG A 24 -5.02 -5.71 4.42
N ILE A 25 -4.75 -5.49 3.14
CA ILE A 25 -4.68 -4.16 2.57
C ILE A 25 -5.90 -3.99 1.68
N PHE A 26 -6.73 -3.03 2.04
CA PHE A 26 -7.99 -2.80 1.35
C PHE A 26 -7.92 -1.45 0.66
N VAL A 27 -8.02 -1.47 -0.66
CA VAL A 27 -7.99 -0.25 -1.47
C VAL A 27 -9.36 -0.04 -2.08
N SER A 28 -9.91 1.15 -1.90
CA SER A 28 -11.22 1.46 -2.49
C SER A 28 -11.19 2.83 -3.12
N ASN A 29 -11.94 2.97 -4.20
CA ASN A 29 -12.14 4.25 -4.87
C ASN A 29 -13.52 4.25 -5.52
N SER A 30 -13.80 5.27 -6.32
CA SER A 30 -15.11 5.41 -6.97
C SER A 30 -15.39 4.31 -8.01
N VAL A 31 -14.34 3.63 -8.47
CA VAL A 31 -14.49 2.59 -9.48
C VAL A 31 -14.73 1.23 -8.84
N GLY A 32 -14.15 0.96 -7.68
CA GLY A 32 -14.32 -0.34 -7.05
C GLY A 32 -13.45 -0.50 -5.81
N GLU A 33 -13.47 -1.73 -5.29
CA GLU A 33 -12.76 -2.07 -4.07
C GLU A 33 -11.92 -3.31 -4.32
N ILE A 34 -10.70 -3.31 -3.78
CA ILE A 34 -9.79 -4.42 -3.94
C ILE A 34 -9.22 -4.80 -2.58
N PRO A 35 -9.72 -5.89 -1.97
CA PRO A 35 -9.08 -6.42 -0.76
C PRO A 35 -7.94 -7.36 -1.15
N MET A 36 -6.83 -7.23 -0.45
CA MET A 36 -5.67 -8.09 -0.68
C MET A 36 -5.12 -8.55 0.66
N ASP A 37 -4.91 -9.85 0.80
CA ASP A 37 -4.40 -10.42 2.03
C ASP A 37 -2.98 -10.91 1.82
N PHE A 38 -2.11 -10.61 2.77
CA PHE A 38 -0.71 -10.98 2.72
C PHE A 38 -0.30 -11.69 4.00
N PHE A 39 0.66 -12.58 3.90
CA PHE A 39 1.29 -13.13 5.10
C PHE A 39 2.05 -12.03 5.82
N PRO A 40 2.21 -12.13 7.15
CA PRO A 40 2.94 -11.11 7.90
C PRO A 40 4.33 -10.80 7.35
N ASP A 41 5.07 -11.82 6.91
CA ASP A 41 6.40 -11.61 6.35
C ASP A 41 6.35 -10.79 5.07
N GLU A 42 5.36 -11.08 4.23
CA GLU A 42 5.17 -10.32 2.99
C GLU A 42 4.80 -8.88 3.29
N ALA A 43 3.94 -8.69 4.28
CA ALA A 43 3.50 -7.35 4.67
C ALA A 43 4.68 -6.52 5.18
N GLU A 44 5.58 -7.15 5.92
CA GLU A 44 6.77 -6.46 6.40
C GLU A 44 7.69 -6.04 5.27
N GLU A 45 7.79 -6.88 4.26
CA GLU A 45 8.60 -6.56 3.09
C GLU A 45 8.00 -5.39 2.32
N ILE A 46 6.67 -5.40 2.15
CA ILE A 46 5.96 -4.28 1.52
C ILE A 46 6.18 -2.99 2.31
N ALA A 47 6.15 -3.08 3.64
CA ALA A 47 6.37 -1.92 4.49
C ALA A 47 7.76 -1.33 4.27
N ARG A 48 8.77 -2.18 4.14
CA ARG A 48 10.11 -1.71 3.89
C ARG A 48 10.22 -0.99 2.55
N GLU A 49 9.56 -1.50 1.53
CA GLU A 49 9.55 -0.86 0.22
C GLU A 49 8.83 0.48 0.26
N LEU A 50 7.71 0.53 0.99
CA LEU A 50 7.00 1.79 1.14
C LEU A 50 7.87 2.84 1.84
N MET A 51 8.56 2.43 2.89
CA MET A 51 9.44 3.34 3.62
C MET A 51 10.59 3.82 2.74
N ALA A 52 11.14 2.93 1.93
CA ALA A 52 12.22 3.29 1.02
C ALA A 52 11.75 4.30 -0.02
N ALA A 53 10.57 4.08 -0.57
CA ALA A 53 10.01 4.99 -1.55
C ALA A 53 9.74 6.37 -0.95
N ALA A 54 9.18 6.38 0.26
CA ALA A 54 8.92 7.64 0.95
C ALA A 54 10.20 8.41 1.22
N SER A 55 11.24 7.69 1.62
CA SER A 55 12.54 8.30 1.88
C SER A 55 13.14 8.90 0.60
N ALA A 56 13.02 8.17 -0.51
CA ALA A 56 13.52 8.67 -1.79
C ALA A 56 12.79 9.94 -2.21
N CYS A 57 11.48 9.99 -1.98
CA CYS A 57 10.70 11.19 -2.31
C CYS A 57 11.15 12.39 -1.48
N ARG A 58 11.47 12.17 -0.22
CA ARG A 58 11.92 13.28 0.65
C ARG A 58 13.28 13.81 0.26
N LYS A 59 14.15 12.93 -0.22
CA LYS A 59 15.48 13.38 -0.64
C LYS A 59 15.43 14.27 -1.86
N ASP A 60 14.50 14.02 -2.74
CA ASP A 60 14.35 14.78 -3.97
C ASP A 60 13.56 16.06 -3.76
N GLY A 61 12.82 16.11 -2.70
CA GLY A 61 12.00 17.26 -2.38
C GLY A 61 12.76 18.33 -1.66
#